data_2f519440017f54404fc480176a84ac62
#
_entry.id   2f519440017f54404fc480176a84ac62
#
_cell.length_a   1.000
_cell.length_b   1.000
_cell.length_c   1.000
_cell.angle_alpha   90.00
_cell.angle_beta   90.00
_cell.angle_gamma   90.00
#
_symmetry.space_group_name_H-M   'P 1'
#
loop_
_entity.id
_entity.type
_entity.pdbx_description
1 polymer ?
#
loop_
_entity_poly.entity_id
_entity_poly.type
_entity_poly.pdbx_seq_one_letter_code
_entity_poly.pdbx_strand_id
1 'polypeptide(L)'
;MNYVNAVSAHPEPQFARENFVSLDGEWQVALNGGAPRTVRVPYCIESELSGIGEKSLITDLVYTRTFRLPEAMRGGRVFLHFGAVDHTAEVFVNGSPAGRHSGGYTPFAFDVTDLLRDGENALEVRVHDDVRENFPSGKQTKRDVSYGCFYTRTTGIWQSVWLEAVPEQYLCAVRFFPDASAGKVGIEVTVRTEGEFSAEIEYGGKAVGGCAGKVVHKRLFEAELSEKHLWEAGKGRLYGVRLQFEGDTVYSYFGLRDVRYEGKTFLLNGKPLFQRLVLDQGYYEKGIYTPEKEECFAEDIRLAREAGFNGARLHQKLFDPRYLFECDRTGFIVWGEYPSWGMEYHDLAGLGAFLGEWREAMERDFNRPSIITWCPLNEVWDDLDDARLGRDVRFVDAVYSFTKALDPTRPCVDVSGGTHGNRTDVADFHCYDVFEKLKERMEGAFRGQFDFMQMYREGEGIGYKGEPLNLSEFGGVSAGGDGWGYETAGSEEQFVADYERTVRYLLSCGQLSGFCYTQLYDVEQEQNGLYTYGRKPKFSEEGMRRIRAANEAPAAIEK
;
A
#
# COMPACT_ATOMS: atom_id res chain seq x y z
N MET A 1 -13.73 22.39 -14.77
CA MET A 1 -12.71 21.34 -15.05
C MET A 1 -12.93 20.28 -13.99
N ASN A 2 -12.84 19.01 -14.29
CA ASN A 2 -12.92 17.96 -13.27
C ASN A 2 -11.49 17.67 -12.78
N TYR A 3 -11.15 18.15 -11.59
CA TYR A 3 -9.78 18.04 -11.05
C TYR A 3 -9.38 16.60 -10.72
N VAL A 4 -10.35 15.73 -10.38
CA VAL A 4 -10.09 14.29 -10.18
C VAL A 4 -9.60 13.64 -11.48
N ASN A 5 -10.13 14.03 -12.62
CA ASN A 5 -9.67 13.51 -13.90
C ASN A 5 -8.28 14.06 -14.30
N ALA A 6 -7.92 15.26 -13.83
CA ALA A 6 -6.62 15.87 -14.15
C ALA A 6 -5.44 15.12 -13.52
N VAL A 7 -5.66 14.39 -12.41
CA VAL A 7 -4.59 13.68 -11.70
C VAL A 7 -4.38 12.24 -12.14
N SER A 8 -5.30 11.67 -12.92
CA SER A 8 -5.35 10.22 -13.21
C SER A 8 -4.12 9.68 -13.95
N ALA A 9 -3.45 10.47 -14.76
CA ALA A 9 -2.27 10.08 -15.52
C ALA A 9 -0.93 10.42 -14.83
N HIS A 10 -0.99 11.10 -13.67
CA HIS A 10 0.21 11.49 -12.95
C HIS A 10 0.74 10.32 -12.10
N PRO A 11 2.08 10.06 -12.04
CA PRO A 11 2.64 9.01 -11.18
C PRO A 11 2.26 9.16 -9.69
N GLU A 12 2.00 10.40 -9.23
CA GLU A 12 1.52 10.71 -7.88
C GLU A 12 0.20 11.51 -7.95
N PRO A 13 -0.97 10.81 -8.01
CA PRO A 13 -2.27 11.48 -8.19
C PRO A 13 -2.70 12.37 -7.01
N GLN A 14 -2.11 12.19 -5.81
CA GLN A 14 -2.42 13.01 -4.64
C GLN A 14 -1.70 14.36 -4.61
N PHE A 15 -0.71 14.55 -5.50
CA PHE A 15 0.06 15.79 -5.54
C PHE A 15 0.57 16.06 -6.96
N ALA A 16 -0.36 16.26 -7.90
CA ALA A 16 -0.07 16.29 -9.34
C ALA A 16 0.13 17.72 -9.88
N ARG A 17 1.22 17.92 -10.61
CA ARG A 17 1.46 19.13 -11.43
C ARG A 17 1.41 18.79 -12.91
N GLU A 18 0.95 19.72 -13.72
CA GLU A 18 0.90 19.54 -15.18
C GLU A 18 2.29 19.57 -15.84
N ASN A 19 3.23 20.29 -15.23
CA ASN A 19 4.57 20.48 -15.78
C ASN A 19 5.53 19.38 -15.35
N PHE A 20 5.28 18.15 -15.83
CA PHE A 20 6.14 16.98 -15.60
C PHE A 20 6.46 16.26 -16.90
N VAL A 21 7.54 15.50 -16.91
CA VAL A 21 7.98 14.67 -18.04
C VAL A 21 8.46 13.31 -17.53
N SER A 22 7.85 12.22 -18.02
CA SER A 22 8.29 10.88 -17.69
C SER A 22 9.68 10.58 -18.27
N LEU A 23 10.49 9.93 -17.47
CA LEU A 23 11.75 9.30 -17.86
C LEU A 23 11.64 7.76 -17.94
N ASP A 24 10.43 7.20 -17.92
CA ASP A 24 10.21 5.77 -18.16
C ASP A 24 10.61 5.40 -19.58
N GLY A 25 10.88 4.12 -19.82
CA GLY A 25 11.27 3.59 -21.12
C GLY A 25 12.68 3.00 -21.14
N GLU A 26 13.43 3.20 -22.21
CA GLU A 26 14.76 2.58 -22.39
C GLU A 26 15.85 3.31 -21.57
N TRP A 27 16.60 2.51 -20.81
CA TRP A 27 17.81 2.86 -20.07
C TRP A 27 18.91 1.85 -20.38
N GLN A 28 20.12 2.12 -19.91
CA GLN A 28 21.19 1.13 -19.84
C GLN A 28 21.40 0.74 -18.38
N VAL A 29 21.69 -0.55 -18.12
CA VAL A 29 22.04 -1.05 -16.79
C VAL A 29 23.25 -1.95 -16.84
N ALA A 30 24.22 -1.73 -15.96
CA ALA A 30 25.33 -2.65 -15.69
C ALA A 30 25.04 -3.40 -14.38
N LEU A 31 25.14 -4.73 -14.39
CA LEU A 31 24.87 -5.61 -13.26
C LEU A 31 26.21 -6.08 -12.67
N ASN A 32 26.44 -5.91 -11.37
CA ASN A 32 27.65 -6.31 -10.64
C ASN A 32 28.95 -5.92 -11.40
N GLY A 33 29.00 -4.69 -11.95
CA GLY A 33 30.14 -4.18 -12.70
C GLY A 33 30.35 -4.79 -14.10
N GLY A 34 29.37 -5.54 -14.62
CA GLY A 34 29.38 -6.09 -15.97
C GLY A 34 29.21 -5.06 -17.08
N ALA A 35 29.13 -5.51 -18.32
CA ALA A 35 28.87 -4.63 -19.46
C ALA A 35 27.42 -4.09 -19.42
N PRO A 36 27.20 -2.83 -19.81
CA PRO A 36 25.85 -2.26 -19.89
C PRO A 36 24.95 -3.04 -20.86
N ARG A 37 23.67 -3.20 -20.48
CA ARG A 37 22.61 -3.85 -21.25
C ARG A 37 21.40 -2.91 -21.29
N THR A 38 20.63 -2.95 -22.36
CA THR A 38 19.38 -2.21 -22.43
C THR A 38 18.37 -2.78 -21.43
N VAL A 39 17.75 -1.91 -20.66
CA VAL A 39 16.70 -2.25 -19.68
C VAL A 39 15.51 -1.30 -19.87
N ARG A 40 14.31 -1.78 -19.62
CA ARG A 40 13.10 -0.96 -19.65
C ARG A 40 12.65 -0.62 -18.22
N VAL A 41 12.71 0.67 -17.87
CA VAL A 41 12.16 1.25 -16.62
C VAL A 41 10.66 1.54 -16.86
N PRO A 42 9.76 1.27 -15.90
CA PRO A 42 9.97 0.95 -14.49
C PRO A 42 9.86 -0.55 -14.15
N TYR A 43 10.55 -1.40 -14.82
CA TYR A 43 10.54 -2.84 -14.52
C TYR A 43 11.85 -3.28 -13.88
N CYS A 44 11.75 -3.99 -12.74
CA CYS A 44 12.91 -4.57 -12.06
C CYS A 44 13.66 -5.54 -12.97
N ILE A 45 14.96 -5.77 -12.71
CA ILE A 45 15.81 -6.59 -13.60
C ILE A 45 15.37 -8.04 -13.70
N GLU A 46 14.67 -8.58 -12.72
CA GLU A 46 14.13 -9.95 -12.69
C GLU A 46 12.92 -10.12 -13.62
N SER A 47 12.23 -9.02 -13.92
CA SER A 47 11.02 -9.01 -14.75
C SER A 47 11.34 -9.31 -16.23
N GLU A 48 10.46 -10.08 -16.88
CA GLU A 48 10.51 -10.26 -18.35
C GLU A 48 10.32 -8.91 -19.07
N LEU A 49 9.48 -8.03 -18.52
CA LEU A 49 9.16 -6.73 -19.12
C LEU A 49 10.32 -5.74 -19.09
N SER A 50 11.30 -5.95 -18.22
CA SER A 50 12.54 -5.17 -18.22
C SER A 50 13.42 -5.44 -19.46
N GLY A 51 13.22 -6.59 -20.10
CA GLY A 51 14.09 -7.09 -21.17
C GLY A 51 15.39 -7.76 -20.67
N ILE A 52 15.58 -7.86 -19.35
CA ILE A 52 16.72 -8.51 -18.70
C ILE A 52 16.35 -9.91 -18.24
N GLY A 53 15.34 -10.08 -17.38
CA GLY A 53 14.87 -11.36 -16.86
C GLY A 53 15.89 -12.09 -15.97
N GLU A 54 16.81 -11.36 -15.30
CA GLU A 54 17.87 -11.93 -14.47
C GLU A 54 17.36 -12.22 -13.06
N LYS A 55 17.27 -13.51 -12.71
CA LYS A 55 16.73 -13.96 -11.41
C LYS A 55 17.80 -14.38 -10.41
N SER A 56 19.08 -14.44 -10.81
CA SER A 56 20.17 -14.66 -9.87
C SER A 56 20.33 -13.46 -8.92
N LEU A 57 20.99 -13.68 -7.78
CA LEU A 57 21.17 -12.62 -6.79
C LEU A 57 22.17 -11.58 -7.32
N ILE A 58 21.65 -10.44 -7.78
CA ILE A 58 22.40 -9.25 -8.19
C ILE A 58 22.25 -8.23 -7.08
N THR A 59 23.37 -7.66 -6.62
CA THR A 59 23.36 -6.68 -5.50
C THR A 59 23.70 -5.27 -5.95
N ASP A 60 24.44 -5.12 -7.05
CA ASP A 60 24.94 -3.80 -7.48
C ASP A 60 24.54 -3.52 -8.92
N LEU A 61 23.85 -2.39 -9.13
CA LEU A 61 23.39 -1.96 -10.44
C LEU A 61 23.83 -0.51 -10.71
N VAL A 62 24.17 -0.23 -11.96
CA VAL A 62 24.40 1.13 -12.41
C VAL A 62 23.51 1.39 -13.61
N TYR A 63 22.44 2.16 -13.39
CA TYR A 63 21.57 2.64 -14.46
C TYR A 63 22.11 3.91 -15.07
N THR A 64 22.00 4.05 -16.39
CA THR A 64 22.37 5.30 -17.08
C THR A 64 21.33 5.64 -18.16
N ARG A 65 21.09 6.94 -18.32
CA ARG A 65 20.22 7.51 -19.36
C ARG A 65 20.65 8.92 -19.71
N THR A 66 20.40 9.33 -20.96
CA THR A 66 20.45 10.75 -21.31
C THR A 66 19.04 11.32 -21.49
N PHE A 67 18.88 12.62 -21.22
CA PHE A 67 17.62 13.33 -21.41
C PHE A 67 17.87 14.80 -21.78
N ARG A 68 16.84 15.44 -22.33
CA ARG A 68 16.82 16.89 -22.56
C ARG A 68 15.69 17.52 -21.79
N LEU A 69 15.97 18.59 -21.05
CA LEU A 69 14.94 19.36 -20.37
C LEU A 69 14.10 20.12 -21.40
N PRO A 70 12.77 19.94 -21.42
CA PRO A 70 11.87 20.73 -22.25
C PRO A 70 11.99 22.24 -21.93
N GLU A 71 11.83 23.08 -22.93
CA GLU A 71 11.91 24.55 -22.75
C GLU A 71 10.88 25.06 -21.73
N ALA A 72 9.68 24.47 -21.72
CA ALA A 72 8.61 24.81 -20.78
C ALA A 72 8.94 24.54 -19.31
N MET A 73 9.97 23.73 -19.02
CA MET A 73 10.42 23.40 -17.66
C MET A 73 11.57 24.29 -17.19
N ARG A 74 11.95 25.29 -17.97
CA ARG A 74 13.05 26.21 -17.64
C ARG A 74 12.53 27.42 -16.88
N GLY A 75 13.39 28.02 -16.07
CA GLY A 75 13.12 29.27 -15.35
C GLY A 75 12.52 29.13 -13.96
N GLY A 76 12.44 27.90 -13.47
CA GLY A 76 12.08 27.55 -12.10
C GLY A 76 12.99 26.46 -11.56
N ARG A 77 12.57 25.77 -10.52
CA ARG A 77 13.29 24.61 -9.98
C ARG A 77 12.83 23.34 -10.66
N VAL A 78 13.74 22.39 -10.81
CA VAL A 78 13.45 21.09 -11.42
C VAL A 78 13.81 19.99 -10.43
N PHE A 79 12.81 19.16 -10.13
CA PHE A 79 12.97 17.98 -9.30
C PHE A 79 13.00 16.72 -10.15
N LEU A 80 13.92 15.82 -9.81
CA LEU A 80 13.98 14.48 -10.36
C LEU A 80 13.37 13.52 -9.33
N HIS A 81 12.25 12.89 -9.70
CA HIS A 81 11.45 12.01 -8.85
C HIS A 81 11.66 10.56 -9.21
N PHE A 82 11.64 9.71 -8.19
CA PHE A 82 11.58 8.25 -8.29
C PHE A 82 10.40 7.74 -7.46
N GLY A 83 9.53 6.96 -8.04
CA GLY A 83 8.40 6.34 -7.31
C GLY A 83 8.87 5.27 -6.33
N ALA A 84 9.83 4.44 -6.73
CA ALA A 84 10.53 3.49 -5.86
C ALA A 84 11.77 2.91 -6.54
N VAL A 85 12.81 2.67 -5.74
CA VAL A 85 14.05 1.98 -6.16
C VAL A 85 14.48 1.03 -5.04
N ASP A 86 14.52 -0.26 -5.28
CA ASP A 86 14.93 -1.25 -4.30
C ASP A 86 16.44 -1.51 -4.43
N HIS A 87 17.25 -1.31 -3.41
CA HIS A 87 16.93 -0.75 -2.09
C HIS A 87 17.55 0.66 -1.90
N THR A 88 18.88 0.81 -1.98
CA THR A 88 19.61 2.07 -1.80
C THR A 88 19.99 2.66 -3.14
N ALA A 89 19.64 3.92 -3.40
CA ALA A 89 19.96 4.64 -4.62
C ALA A 89 20.86 5.84 -4.37
N GLU A 90 21.95 5.96 -5.14
CA GLU A 90 22.77 7.17 -5.24
C GLU A 90 22.60 7.75 -6.65
N VAL A 91 22.18 9.01 -6.75
CA VAL A 91 21.80 9.65 -8.01
C VAL A 91 22.81 10.74 -8.38
N PHE A 92 23.23 10.71 -9.65
CA PHE A 92 24.15 11.69 -10.23
C PHE A 92 23.56 12.29 -11.50
N VAL A 93 23.66 13.61 -11.64
CA VAL A 93 23.31 14.32 -12.87
C VAL A 93 24.56 15.01 -13.39
N ASN A 94 24.92 14.73 -14.66
CA ASN A 94 26.13 15.26 -15.30
C ASN A 94 27.43 14.98 -14.51
N GLY A 95 27.47 13.85 -13.82
CA GLY A 95 28.59 13.42 -12.98
C GLY A 95 28.66 14.06 -11.59
N SER A 96 27.74 14.97 -11.26
CA SER A 96 27.64 15.60 -9.95
C SER A 96 26.57 14.88 -9.10
N PRO A 97 26.81 14.63 -7.78
CA PRO A 97 25.84 13.95 -6.93
C PRO A 97 24.59 14.83 -6.73
N ALA A 98 23.42 14.27 -6.98
CA ALA A 98 22.12 14.86 -6.69
C ALA A 98 21.64 14.50 -5.27
N GLY A 99 21.86 13.24 -4.85
CA GLY A 99 21.47 12.78 -3.53
C GLY A 99 21.54 11.26 -3.38
N ARG A 100 21.13 10.80 -2.18
CA ARG A 100 21.02 9.37 -1.82
C ARG A 100 19.71 9.14 -1.09
N HIS A 101 19.09 7.99 -1.34
CA HIS A 101 17.92 7.49 -0.63
C HIS A 101 18.11 6.01 -0.29
N SER A 102 17.56 5.56 0.85
CA SER A 102 17.48 4.16 1.24
C SER A 102 16.05 3.84 1.66
N GLY A 103 15.50 2.79 1.10
CA GLY A 103 14.12 2.34 1.26
C GLY A 103 13.57 1.85 -0.07
N GLY A 104 13.26 0.53 -0.14
CA GLY A 104 12.93 -0.13 -1.41
C GLY A 104 11.55 0.22 -1.99
N TYR A 105 10.68 0.86 -1.20
CA TYR A 105 9.26 0.99 -1.52
C TYR A 105 8.75 2.43 -1.55
N THR A 106 9.51 3.37 -0.99
CA THR A 106 9.06 4.76 -0.80
C THR A 106 9.58 5.70 -1.88
N PRO A 107 8.79 6.73 -2.25
CA PRO A 107 9.21 7.71 -3.24
C PRO A 107 10.23 8.69 -2.66
N PHE A 108 11.08 9.20 -3.54
CA PHE A 108 12.01 10.28 -3.22
C PHE A 108 12.24 11.22 -4.40
N ALA A 109 12.71 12.41 -4.11
CA ALA A 109 13.03 13.41 -5.14
C ALA A 109 14.25 14.24 -4.77
N PHE A 110 14.99 14.66 -5.77
CA PHE A 110 16.14 15.56 -5.62
C PHE A 110 15.96 16.81 -6.47
N ASP A 111 16.25 17.96 -5.90
CA ASP A 111 16.38 19.20 -6.65
C ASP A 111 17.65 19.15 -7.52
N VAL A 112 17.47 19.09 -8.81
CA VAL A 112 18.57 18.97 -9.77
C VAL A 112 18.83 20.26 -10.57
N THR A 113 18.16 21.35 -10.22
CA THR A 113 18.18 22.63 -10.96
C THR A 113 19.59 23.07 -11.31
N ASP A 114 20.48 23.14 -10.32
CA ASP A 114 21.85 23.63 -10.49
C ASP A 114 22.79 22.60 -11.17
N LEU A 115 22.34 21.38 -11.37
CA LEU A 115 23.08 20.30 -12.02
C LEU A 115 22.78 20.19 -13.50
N LEU A 116 21.69 20.83 -13.98
CA LEU A 116 21.25 20.76 -15.36
C LEU A 116 22.08 21.63 -16.27
N ARG A 117 22.22 21.20 -17.52
CA ARG A 117 22.92 21.93 -18.61
C ARG A 117 21.98 22.20 -19.76
N ASP A 118 22.35 23.18 -20.60
CA ASP A 118 21.71 23.32 -21.88
C ASP A 118 22.02 22.10 -22.78
N GLY A 119 20.98 21.60 -23.46
CA GLY A 119 21.10 20.43 -24.34
C GLY A 119 20.92 19.11 -23.62
N GLU A 120 21.83 18.17 -23.85
CA GLU A 120 21.74 16.81 -23.31
C GLU A 120 22.32 16.73 -21.90
N ASN A 121 21.59 16.08 -21.01
CA ASN A 121 21.99 15.79 -19.63
C ASN A 121 22.16 14.28 -19.45
N ALA A 122 23.18 13.89 -18.71
CA ALA A 122 23.45 12.50 -18.34
C ALA A 122 22.92 12.24 -16.92
N LEU A 123 22.13 11.19 -16.76
CA LEU A 123 21.64 10.67 -15.48
C LEU A 123 22.29 9.32 -15.19
N GLU A 124 22.82 9.16 -13.99
CA GLU A 124 23.35 7.90 -13.47
C GLU A 124 22.69 7.60 -12.13
N VAL A 125 22.23 6.36 -11.95
CA VAL A 125 21.67 5.88 -10.68
C VAL A 125 22.41 4.61 -10.30
N ARG A 126 23.14 4.67 -9.18
CA ARG A 126 23.79 3.51 -8.56
C ARG A 126 22.87 2.94 -7.52
N VAL A 127 22.61 1.65 -7.63
CA VAL A 127 21.72 0.93 -6.73
C VAL A 127 22.47 -0.18 -6.03
N HIS A 128 22.26 -0.31 -4.73
CA HIS A 128 22.67 -1.46 -3.95
C HIS A 128 21.46 -2.08 -3.27
N ASP A 129 21.26 -3.40 -3.45
CA ASP A 129 20.17 -4.19 -2.88
C ASP A 129 20.66 -5.59 -2.50
N ASP A 130 20.63 -5.91 -1.21
CA ASP A 130 20.87 -7.26 -0.73
C ASP A 130 19.76 -7.66 0.27
N VAL A 131 18.72 -8.36 -0.21
CA VAL A 131 17.59 -8.85 0.60
C VAL A 131 17.98 -9.71 1.81
N ARG A 132 19.26 -10.05 1.97
CA ARG A 132 19.78 -10.77 3.14
C ARG A 132 20.15 -9.83 4.30
N GLU A 133 20.21 -8.55 4.06
CA GLU A 133 20.43 -7.53 5.09
C GLU A 133 19.17 -7.29 5.93
N ASN A 134 19.33 -6.64 7.10
CA ASN A 134 18.25 -6.36 8.04
C ASN A 134 17.48 -5.08 7.66
N PHE A 135 16.64 -5.17 6.64
CA PHE A 135 15.74 -4.09 6.22
C PHE A 135 14.39 -4.63 5.69
N PRO A 136 13.35 -3.77 5.55
CA PRO A 136 12.07 -4.17 4.98
C PRO A 136 12.20 -4.68 3.55
N SER A 137 11.95 -5.97 3.32
CA SER A 137 12.02 -6.59 1.99
C SER A 137 10.73 -7.36 1.60
N GLY A 138 9.77 -7.45 2.53
CA GLY A 138 8.51 -8.13 2.28
C GLY A 138 8.67 -9.60 1.93
N LYS A 139 7.90 -10.08 0.96
CA LYS A 139 7.95 -11.49 0.51
C LYS A 139 9.00 -11.78 -0.56
N GLN A 140 10.02 -10.96 -0.69
CA GLN A 140 11.13 -11.22 -1.62
C GLN A 140 11.99 -12.40 -1.13
N THR A 141 12.27 -13.34 -2.05
CA THR A 141 13.08 -14.52 -1.71
C THR A 141 14.54 -14.15 -1.44
N LYS A 142 15.12 -14.73 -0.38
CA LYS A 142 16.57 -14.65 -0.09
C LYS A 142 17.41 -15.69 -0.89
N ARG A 143 16.78 -16.41 -1.83
CA ARG A 143 17.38 -17.47 -2.67
C ARG A 143 17.27 -17.10 -4.14
N ASP A 144 17.95 -17.84 -5.00
CA ASP A 144 17.85 -17.67 -6.47
C ASP A 144 16.49 -18.11 -7.04
N VAL A 145 15.69 -18.83 -6.26
CA VAL A 145 14.37 -19.31 -6.65
C VAL A 145 13.33 -18.97 -5.59
N SER A 146 12.11 -18.74 -6.00
CA SER A 146 10.96 -18.58 -5.12
C SER A 146 10.61 -19.90 -4.41
N TYR A 147 10.04 -19.82 -3.19
CA TYR A 147 9.65 -20.99 -2.40
C TYR A 147 8.59 -20.62 -1.36
N GLY A 148 7.70 -21.56 -1.01
CA GLY A 148 6.65 -21.32 -0.02
C GLY A 148 5.84 -20.06 -0.35
N CYS A 149 5.81 -19.10 0.56
CA CYS A 149 5.19 -17.79 0.41
C CYS A 149 6.21 -16.66 0.12
N PHE A 150 7.41 -16.97 -0.36
CA PHE A 150 8.41 -16.02 -0.82
C PHE A 150 8.54 -16.11 -2.35
N TYR A 151 8.56 -14.96 -3.01
CA TYR A 151 8.48 -14.84 -4.47
C TYR A 151 9.74 -14.22 -5.07
N THR A 152 9.80 -14.16 -6.39
CA THR A 152 10.91 -13.51 -7.13
C THR A 152 11.14 -12.09 -6.61
N ARG A 153 12.40 -11.72 -6.44
CA ARG A 153 12.83 -10.40 -5.97
C ARG A 153 12.46 -9.29 -6.94
N THR A 154 12.60 -8.08 -6.41
CA THR A 154 12.51 -6.84 -7.16
C THR A 154 13.74 -6.02 -6.85
N THR A 155 14.70 -5.93 -7.79
CA THR A 155 15.95 -5.20 -7.61
C THR A 155 16.02 -4.01 -8.54
N GLY A 156 16.34 -2.82 -8.02
CA GLY A 156 16.51 -1.60 -8.80
C GLY A 156 15.23 -0.79 -8.98
N ILE A 157 15.15 -0.04 -10.08
CA ILE A 157 14.04 0.88 -10.38
C ILE A 157 12.80 0.07 -10.78
N TRP A 158 11.72 0.12 -9.98
CA TRP A 158 10.48 -0.62 -10.25
C TRP A 158 9.20 0.23 -10.27
N GLN A 159 9.31 1.53 -9.98
CA GLN A 159 8.25 2.52 -10.23
C GLN A 159 8.76 3.67 -11.10
N SER A 160 7.84 4.49 -11.60
CA SER A 160 8.12 5.56 -12.55
C SER A 160 9.20 6.52 -12.09
N VAL A 161 9.96 7.03 -13.06
CA VAL A 161 10.94 8.12 -12.90
C VAL A 161 10.48 9.30 -13.73
N TRP A 162 10.46 10.50 -13.15
CA TRP A 162 10.04 11.71 -13.88
C TRP A 162 10.74 12.98 -13.41
N LEU A 163 10.74 13.97 -14.27
CA LEU A 163 11.11 15.34 -13.93
C LEU A 163 9.84 16.14 -13.68
N GLU A 164 9.88 17.03 -12.69
CA GLU A 164 8.82 17.98 -12.40
C GLU A 164 9.41 19.38 -12.25
N ALA A 165 8.83 20.38 -12.92
CA ALA A 165 9.25 21.77 -12.80
C ALA A 165 8.25 22.57 -11.96
N VAL A 166 8.79 23.35 -11.03
CA VAL A 166 8.03 24.21 -10.12
C VAL A 166 8.59 25.62 -10.14
N PRO A 167 7.81 26.68 -9.80
CA PRO A 167 8.36 28.02 -9.61
C PRO A 167 9.31 28.04 -8.40
N GLU A 168 10.01 29.17 -8.19
CA GLU A 168 10.90 29.35 -7.02
C GLU A 168 10.15 29.23 -5.68
N GLN A 169 8.88 29.64 -5.67
CA GLN A 169 7.98 29.52 -4.53
C GLN A 169 6.94 28.45 -4.85
N TYR A 170 6.90 27.37 -4.09
CA TYR A 170 6.08 26.22 -4.39
C TYR A 170 5.50 25.55 -3.15
N LEU A 171 4.43 24.79 -3.36
CA LEU A 171 3.83 23.89 -2.35
C LEU A 171 4.73 22.67 -2.16
N CYS A 172 5.06 22.37 -0.91
CA CYS A 172 5.87 21.19 -0.55
C CYS A 172 5.00 19.97 -0.21
N ALA A 173 3.86 20.18 0.46
CA ALA A 173 2.96 19.09 0.86
C ALA A 173 1.55 19.64 1.15
N VAL A 174 0.56 18.74 1.08
CA VAL A 174 -0.81 18.98 1.52
C VAL A 174 -1.33 17.78 2.31
N ARG A 175 -2.09 18.03 3.38
CA ARG A 175 -2.86 17.01 4.10
C ARG A 175 -4.30 17.47 4.23
N PHE A 176 -5.24 16.54 3.95
CA PHE A 176 -6.67 16.79 4.10
C PHE A 176 -7.20 16.13 5.38
N PHE A 177 -8.02 16.86 6.11
CA PHE A 177 -8.70 16.41 7.31
C PHE A 177 -10.21 16.57 7.13
N PRO A 178 -10.87 15.62 6.45
CA PRO A 178 -12.31 15.67 6.22
C PRO A 178 -13.09 15.51 7.52
N ASP A 179 -14.12 16.36 7.72
CA ASP A 179 -15.13 16.20 8.75
C ASP A 179 -16.48 15.91 8.07
N ALA A 180 -16.82 14.61 8.00
CA ALA A 180 -18.05 14.15 7.36
C ALA A 180 -19.30 14.64 8.10
N SER A 181 -19.21 14.82 9.43
CA SER A 181 -20.33 15.28 10.26
C SER A 181 -20.64 16.75 10.01
N ALA A 182 -19.63 17.61 10.04
CA ALA A 182 -19.77 19.04 9.79
C ALA A 182 -19.92 19.41 8.31
N GLY A 183 -19.46 18.54 7.38
CA GLY A 183 -19.40 18.86 5.96
C GLY A 183 -18.31 19.88 5.64
N LYS A 184 -17.15 19.69 6.25
CA LYS A 184 -15.99 20.56 6.16
C LYS A 184 -14.74 19.75 5.83
N VAL A 185 -13.70 20.44 5.41
CA VAL A 185 -12.37 19.85 5.27
C VAL A 185 -11.31 20.82 5.78
N GLY A 186 -10.43 20.32 6.66
CA GLY A 186 -9.18 20.97 7.00
C GLY A 186 -8.16 20.72 5.88
N ILE A 187 -7.46 21.75 5.44
CA ILE A 187 -6.41 21.67 4.41
C ILE A 187 -5.13 22.20 5.03
N GLU A 188 -4.25 21.30 5.44
CA GLU A 188 -2.93 21.66 5.96
C GLU A 188 -1.95 21.73 4.81
N VAL A 189 -1.35 22.87 4.61
CA VAL A 189 -0.35 23.10 3.56
C VAL A 189 1.01 23.39 4.16
N THR A 190 2.05 22.88 3.51
CA THR A 190 3.44 23.18 3.81
C THR A 190 4.07 23.84 2.60
N VAL A 191 4.77 24.96 2.81
CA VAL A 191 5.44 25.74 1.77
C VAL A 191 6.89 25.99 2.16
N ARG A 192 7.75 26.25 1.18
CA ARG A 192 9.15 26.57 1.43
C ARG A 192 9.34 28.02 1.90
N THR A 193 8.56 28.94 1.37
CA THR A 193 8.63 30.40 1.64
C THR A 193 7.26 30.91 2.05
N GLU A 194 7.18 32.13 2.59
CA GLU A 194 5.87 32.76 2.84
C GLU A 194 5.21 33.22 1.53
N GLY A 195 3.88 33.20 1.47
CA GLY A 195 3.12 33.66 0.31
C GLY A 195 1.61 33.50 0.46
N GLU A 196 0.88 33.83 -0.61
CA GLU A 196 -0.57 33.70 -0.67
C GLU A 196 -0.96 32.32 -1.22
N PHE A 197 -1.84 31.66 -0.49
CA PHE A 197 -2.37 30.34 -0.81
C PHE A 197 -3.86 30.44 -1.09
N SER A 198 -4.36 29.63 -2.04
CA SER A 198 -5.78 29.37 -2.22
C SER A 198 -6.04 27.92 -2.61
N ALA A 199 -7.20 27.43 -2.19
CA ALA A 199 -7.75 26.14 -2.61
C ALA A 199 -9.15 26.32 -3.18
N GLU A 200 -9.41 25.73 -4.33
CA GLU A 200 -10.74 25.59 -4.92
C GLU A 200 -11.14 24.13 -4.89
N ILE A 201 -12.30 23.82 -4.32
CA ILE A 201 -12.83 22.48 -4.18
C ILE A 201 -13.99 22.30 -5.12
N GLU A 202 -13.96 21.24 -5.92
CA GLU A 202 -15.04 20.89 -6.84
C GLU A 202 -15.59 19.48 -6.57
N TYR A 203 -16.85 19.27 -6.99
CA TYR A 203 -17.48 17.95 -7.09
C TYR A 203 -18.23 17.84 -8.42
N GLY A 204 -17.81 16.86 -9.25
CA GLY A 204 -18.38 16.68 -10.58
C GLY A 204 -18.21 17.88 -11.51
N GLY A 205 -17.16 18.66 -11.38
CA GLY A 205 -16.86 19.85 -12.17
C GLY A 205 -17.53 21.14 -11.68
N LYS A 206 -18.28 21.09 -10.56
CA LYS A 206 -18.94 22.24 -9.94
C LYS A 206 -18.16 22.66 -8.69
N ALA A 207 -17.85 23.95 -8.56
CA ALA A 207 -17.24 24.48 -7.34
C ALA A 207 -18.19 24.34 -6.14
N VAL A 208 -17.71 23.73 -5.05
CA VAL A 208 -18.49 23.43 -3.85
C VAL A 208 -17.86 23.94 -2.57
N GLY A 209 -16.67 24.51 -2.62
CA GLY A 209 -15.98 25.09 -1.47
C GLY A 209 -14.63 25.68 -1.83
N GLY A 210 -13.92 26.19 -0.84
CA GLY A 210 -12.58 26.71 -0.98
C GLY A 210 -12.14 27.52 0.22
N CYS A 211 -10.86 27.86 0.25
CA CYS A 211 -10.26 28.74 1.26
C CYS A 211 -9.08 29.50 0.66
N ALA A 212 -8.67 30.58 1.33
CA ALA A 212 -7.49 31.34 0.91
C ALA A 212 -6.88 32.08 2.09
N GLY A 213 -5.63 32.49 1.95
CA GLY A 213 -4.92 33.34 2.88
C GLY A 213 -3.42 33.13 2.89
N LYS A 214 -2.71 33.94 3.66
CA LYS A 214 -1.26 33.88 3.77
C LYS A 214 -0.80 32.65 4.54
N VAL A 215 0.26 31.99 4.05
CA VAL A 215 0.98 30.92 4.74
C VAL A 215 2.45 31.31 4.89
N VAL A 216 3.07 31.02 6.04
CA VAL A 216 4.46 31.37 6.32
C VAL A 216 5.39 30.17 6.21
N HIS A 217 5.01 29.04 6.68
CA HIS A 217 5.75 27.78 6.57
C HIS A 217 4.76 26.62 6.48
N LYS A 218 3.87 26.58 7.44
CA LYS A 218 2.82 25.56 7.54
C LYS A 218 1.56 26.21 8.11
N ARG A 219 0.40 25.89 7.52
CA ARG A 219 -0.88 26.39 8.00
C ARG A 219 -2.01 25.42 7.70
N LEU A 220 -2.92 25.29 8.65
CA LEU A 220 -4.21 24.63 8.48
C LEU A 220 -5.28 25.66 8.11
N PHE A 221 -5.94 25.47 6.98
CA PHE A 221 -7.12 26.19 6.54
C PHE A 221 -8.35 25.32 6.73
N GLU A 222 -9.50 25.91 6.90
CA GLU A 222 -10.80 25.22 6.93
C GLU A 222 -11.64 25.68 5.72
N ALA A 223 -12.28 24.74 5.03
CA ALA A 223 -13.22 25.01 3.96
C ALA A 223 -14.56 24.32 4.26
N GLU A 224 -15.66 25.08 4.15
CA GLU A 224 -17.02 24.55 4.20
C GLU A 224 -17.42 24.03 2.81
N LEU A 225 -18.14 22.90 2.80
CA LEU A 225 -18.63 22.28 1.59
C LEU A 225 -20.13 22.57 1.45
N SER A 226 -20.52 23.21 0.33
CA SER A 226 -21.92 23.52 0.01
C SER A 226 -22.77 22.28 -0.29
N GLU A 227 -22.13 21.15 -0.60
CA GLU A 227 -22.76 19.87 -0.85
C GLU A 227 -21.99 18.75 -0.16
N LYS A 228 -22.69 17.80 0.46
CA LYS A 228 -22.10 16.63 1.14
C LYS A 228 -22.26 15.38 0.30
N HIS A 229 -21.16 14.86 -0.21
CA HIS A 229 -21.08 13.61 -0.96
C HIS A 229 -20.14 12.66 -0.23
N LEU A 230 -20.70 11.81 0.63
CA LEU A 230 -19.88 10.89 1.45
C LEU A 230 -19.20 9.84 0.58
N TRP A 231 -17.92 9.64 0.82
CA TRP A 231 -17.19 8.49 0.31
C TRP A 231 -17.63 7.25 1.10
N GLU A 232 -18.08 6.20 0.42
CA GLU A 232 -18.63 4.98 0.99
C GLU A 232 -18.04 3.75 0.28
N ALA A 233 -18.04 2.60 0.95
CA ALA A 233 -17.70 1.34 0.30
C ALA A 233 -18.58 1.11 -0.95
N GLY A 234 -17.93 0.87 -2.10
CA GLY A 234 -18.57 0.75 -3.41
C GLY A 234 -19.01 2.08 -4.06
N LYS A 235 -18.76 3.23 -3.41
CA LYS A 235 -19.12 4.57 -3.91
C LYS A 235 -18.00 5.56 -3.66
N GLY A 236 -16.98 5.54 -4.50
CA GLY A 236 -15.80 6.39 -4.40
C GLY A 236 -16.06 7.83 -4.83
N ARG A 237 -16.84 8.57 -4.03
CA ARG A 237 -17.14 9.98 -4.26
C ARG A 237 -15.98 10.85 -3.83
N LEU A 238 -15.27 11.42 -4.79
CA LEU A 238 -14.10 12.24 -4.59
C LEU A 238 -14.39 13.71 -4.88
N TYR A 239 -13.90 14.58 -4.02
CA TYR A 239 -13.82 16.02 -4.27
C TYR A 239 -12.45 16.29 -4.88
N GLY A 240 -12.44 16.93 -6.06
CA GLY A 240 -11.21 17.43 -6.67
C GLY A 240 -10.80 18.75 -6.05
N VAL A 241 -9.50 18.98 -5.92
CA VAL A 241 -8.94 20.18 -5.33
C VAL A 241 -7.88 20.77 -6.24
N ARG A 242 -8.00 22.06 -6.53
CA ARG A 242 -6.94 22.85 -7.14
C ARG A 242 -6.32 23.75 -6.07
N LEU A 243 -5.06 23.52 -5.79
CA LEU A 243 -4.25 24.27 -4.84
C LEU A 243 -3.35 25.24 -5.60
N GLN A 244 -3.30 26.49 -5.17
CA GLN A 244 -2.47 27.51 -5.80
C GLN A 244 -1.62 28.24 -4.76
N PHE A 245 -0.34 28.45 -5.07
CA PHE A 245 0.59 29.18 -4.22
C PHE A 245 1.64 29.88 -5.09
N GLU A 246 1.65 31.22 -5.10
CA GLU A 246 2.69 32.06 -5.75
C GLU A 246 3.04 31.60 -7.19
N GLY A 247 2.04 31.20 -7.97
CA GLY A 247 2.22 30.71 -9.34
C GLY A 247 2.37 29.21 -9.47
N ASP A 248 2.57 28.47 -8.38
CA ASP A 248 2.49 27.02 -8.37
C ASP A 248 1.04 26.55 -8.36
N THR A 249 0.72 25.53 -9.14
CA THR A 249 -0.60 24.89 -9.16
C THR A 249 -0.45 23.39 -9.00
N VAL A 250 -1.10 22.86 -7.97
CA VAL A 250 -1.17 21.43 -7.67
C VAL A 250 -2.61 20.96 -7.72
N TYR A 251 -2.86 19.87 -8.39
CA TYR A 251 -4.15 19.16 -8.37
C TYR A 251 -4.08 17.99 -7.40
N SER A 252 -5.17 17.80 -6.67
CA SER A 252 -5.32 16.74 -5.68
C SER A 252 -6.79 16.38 -5.52
N TYR A 253 -7.09 15.48 -4.58
CA TYR A 253 -8.46 15.10 -4.23
C TYR A 253 -8.55 14.58 -2.80
N PHE A 254 -9.76 14.52 -2.26
CA PHE A 254 -10.07 13.84 -1.01
C PHE A 254 -11.45 13.18 -1.04
N GLY A 255 -11.67 12.22 -0.16
CA GLY A 255 -12.99 11.65 0.11
C GLY A 255 -13.54 12.15 1.45
N LEU A 256 -14.78 12.61 1.46
CA LEU A 256 -15.45 13.06 2.68
C LEU A 256 -15.97 11.82 3.44
N ARG A 257 -15.23 11.38 4.47
CA ARG A 257 -15.56 10.21 5.27
C ARG A 257 -15.07 10.29 6.71
N ASP A 258 -15.68 9.47 7.57
CA ASP A 258 -15.26 9.17 8.94
C ASP A 258 -15.13 7.66 9.11
N VAL A 259 -14.06 7.21 9.78
CA VAL A 259 -13.82 5.80 10.11
C VAL A 259 -13.44 5.67 11.59
N ARG A 260 -14.09 4.73 12.28
CA ARG A 260 -13.78 4.41 13.67
C ARG A 260 -14.33 3.06 14.07
N TYR A 261 -13.87 2.56 15.20
CA TYR A 261 -14.55 1.51 15.93
C TYR A 261 -15.45 2.09 17.03
N GLU A 262 -16.60 1.48 17.22
CA GLU A 262 -17.48 1.72 18.35
C GLU A 262 -17.81 0.35 19.00
N GLY A 263 -17.24 0.11 20.18
CA GLY A 263 -17.21 -1.23 20.74
C GLY A 263 -16.48 -2.23 19.84
N LYS A 264 -17.18 -3.25 19.40
CA LYS A 264 -16.65 -4.29 18.47
C LYS A 264 -16.93 -4.00 17.00
N THR A 265 -17.66 -2.93 16.69
CA THR A 265 -18.17 -2.66 15.34
C THR A 265 -17.33 -1.61 14.64
N PHE A 266 -16.87 -1.91 13.42
CA PHE A 266 -16.27 -0.90 12.55
C PHE A 266 -17.38 -0.05 11.91
N LEU A 267 -17.22 1.26 11.97
CA LEU A 267 -18.15 2.23 11.40
C LEU A 267 -17.49 3.03 10.28
N LEU A 268 -18.16 3.09 9.13
CA LEU A 268 -17.87 4.03 8.06
C LEU A 268 -19.01 5.05 7.99
N ASN A 269 -18.71 6.33 8.21
CA ASN A 269 -19.71 7.41 8.27
C ASN A 269 -20.83 7.13 9.31
N GLY A 270 -20.47 6.55 10.45
CA GLY A 270 -21.39 6.20 11.52
C GLY A 270 -22.29 4.99 11.23
N LYS A 271 -22.09 4.29 10.13
CA LYS A 271 -22.84 3.07 9.77
C LYS A 271 -21.96 1.84 9.94
N PRO A 272 -22.47 0.73 10.52
CA PRO A 272 -21.77 -0.53 10.58
C PRO A 272 -21.35 -1.00 9.19
N LEU A 273 -20.09 -1.44 9.08
CA LEU A 273 -19.54 -2.05 7.88
C LEU A 273 -18.71 -3.27 8.26
N PHE A 274 -19.10 -4.42 7.76
CA PHE A 274 -18.26 -5.62 7.85
C PHE A 274 -17.18 -5.57 6.77
N GLN A 275 -15.93 -5.71 7.16
CA GLN A 275 -14.78 -5.67 6.24
C GLN A 275 -14.61 -7.05 5.60
N ARG A 276 -15.08 -7.19 4.35
CA ARG A 276 -14.94 -8.41 3.53
C ARG A 276 -13.71 -8.25 2.65
N LEU A 277 -12.53 -8.51 3.23
CA LEU A 277 -11.27 -8.27 2.55
C LEU A 277 -10.75 -9.53 1.85
N VAL A 278 -9.93 -9.31 0.85
CA VAL A 278 -9.10 -10.34 0.22
C VAL A 278 -7.63 -9.91 0.29
N LEU A 279 -6.72 -10.86 0.42
CA LEU A 279 -5.30 -10.61 0.41
C LEU A 279 -4.83 -10.36 -1.03
N ASP A 280 -4.25 -9.19 -1.29
CA ASP A 280 -3.65 -8.83 -2.57
C ASP A 280 -2.13 -8.67 -2.38
N GLN A 281 -1.36 -9.49 -3.08
CA GLN A 281 0.11 -9.48 -3.00
C GLN A 281 0.75 -8.42 -3.90
N GLY A 282 0.01 -7.86 -4.87
CA GLY A 282 0.52 -6.86 -5.81
C GLY A 282 1.59 -7.39 -6.76
N TYR A 283 1.57 -8.69 -7.11
CA TYR A 283 2.48 -9.31 -8.06
C TYR A 283 1.81 -9.53 -9.42
N TYR A 284 2.58 -9.40 -10.48
CA TYR A 284 2.17 -9.56 -11.87
C TYR A 284 3.07 -10.57 -12.58
N GLU A 285 2.49 -11.49 -13.36
CA GLU A 285 3.18 -12.66 -13.93
C GLU A 285 4.47 -12.31 -14.68
N LYS A 286 4.45 -11.23 -15.49
CA LYS A 286 5.61 -10.81 -16.28
C LYS A 286 6.38 -9.63 -15.70
N GLY A 287 5.72 -8.85 -14.86
CA GLY A 287 6.24 -7.58 -14.37
C GLY A 287 6.71 -7.61 -12.90
N ILE A 288 6.43 -8.69 -12.20
CA ILE A 288 6.70 -8.88 -10.77
C ILE A 288 5.97 -7.79 -9.96
N TYR A 289 6.58 -6.70 -9.57
CA TYR A 289 5.92 -5.62 -8.83
C TYR A 289 5.20 -4.59 -9.70
N THR A 290 5.49 -4.56 -11.01
CA THR A 290 4.96 -3.54 -11.93
C THR A 290 4.10 -4.21 -13.01
N PRO A 291 2.84 -3.81 -13.20
CA PRO A 291 1.97 -4.42 -14.21
C PRO A 291 2.42 -4.10 -15.64
N GLU A 292 1.95 -4.89 -16.62
CA GLU A 292 2.19 -4.62 -18.05
C GLU A 292 1.64 -3.27 -18.50
N LYS A 293 0.55 -2.82 -17.87
CA LYS A 293 -0.17 -1.58 -18.16
C LYS A 293 -1.01 -1.14 -16.96
N GLU A 294 -1.35 0.14 -16.90
CA GLU A 294 -2.07 0.74 -15.77
C GLU A 294 -3.47 0.17 -15.54
N GLU A 295 -4.15 -0.28 -16.62
CA GLU A 295 -5.48 -0.88 -16.51
C GLU A 295 -5.51 -2.15 -15.64
N CYS A 296 -4.36 -2.79 -15.44
CA CYS A 296 -4.25 -3.95 -14.54
C CYS A 296 -4.57 -3.59 -13.08
N PHE A 297 -4.35 -2.34 -12.65
CA PHE A 297 -4.73 -1.89 -11.32
C PHE A 297 -6.25 -1.92 -11.11
N ALA A 298 -6.99 -1.42 -12.08
CA ALA A 298 -8.46 -1.47 -12.04
C ALA A 298 -8.98 -2.90 -12.18
N GLU A 299 -8.27 -3.76 -12.90
CA GLU A 299 -8.61 -5.18 -13.10
C GLU A 299 -8.59 -5.96 -11.78
N ASP A 300 -7.54 -5.85 -10.97
CA ASP A 300 -7.43 -6.56 -9.69
C ASP A 300 -8.58 -6.14 -8.74
N ILE A 301 -8.91 -4.84 -8.67
CA ILE A 301 -10.05 -4.34 -7.90
C ILE A 301 -11.38 -4.88 -8.45
N ARG A 302 -11.53 -4.93 -9.78
CA ARG A 302 -12.74 -5.49 -10.42
C ARG A 302 -12.92 -6.96 -10.07
N LEU A 303 -11.87 -7.77 -10.15
CA LEU A 303 -11.88 -9.20 -9.82
C LEU A 303 -12.24 -9.42 -8.35
N ALA A 304 -11.66 -8.66 -7.43
CA ALA A 304 -11.99 -8.74 -6.01
C ALA A 304 -13.49 -8.43 -5.76
N ARG A 305 -14.02 -7.39 -6.40
CA ARG A 305 -15.44 -7.01 -6.29
C ARG A 305 -16.36 -8.03 -6.95
N GLU A 306 -15.98 -8.63 -8.07
CA GLU A 306 -16.74 -9.70 -8.72
C GLU A 306 -16.82 -10.96 -7.86
N ALA A 307 -15.80 -11.23 -7.04
CA ALA A 307 -15.84 -12.27 -6.04
C ALA A 307 -16.63 -11.88 -4.76
N GLY A 308 -17.17 -10.65 -4.67
CA GLY A 308 -18.01 -10.17 -3.57
C GLY A 308 -17.25 -9.53 -2.41
N PHE A 309 -15.96 -9.24 -2.56
CA PHE A 309 -15.20 -8.48 -1.55
C PHE A 309 -15.48 -6.98 -1.67
N ASN A 310 -15.42 -6.27 -0.54
CA ASN A 310 -15.55 -4.81 -0.51
C ASN A 310 -14.20 -4.12 -0.31
N GLY A 311 -13.11 -4.87 -0.15
CA GLY A 311 -11.77 -4.36 0.05
C GLY A 311 -10.67 -5.41 0.01
N ALA A 312 -9.45 -4.96 0.29
CA ALA A 312 -8.26 -5.80 0.35
C ALA A 312 -7.31 -5.41 1.49
N ARG A 313 -6.49 -6.35 1.92
CA ARG A 313 -5.21 -6.06 2.55
C ARG A 313 -4.15 -6.00 1.46
N LEU A 314 -3.39 -4.91 1.42
CA LEU A 314 -2.33 -4.68 0.42
C LEU A 314 -1.02 -5.24 0.97
N HIS A 315 -0.85 -6.58 0.83
CA HIS A 315 0.02 -7.38 1.66
C HIS A 315 1.51 -7.25 1.33
N GLN A 316 2.31 -6.94 2.34
CA GLN A 316 3.79 -6.96 2.31
C GLN A 316 4.40 -6.17 1.14
N LYS A 317 3.73 -5.11 0.69
CA LYS A 317 4.16 -4.24 -0.39
C LYS A 317 3.52 -2.86 -0.25
N LEU A 318 4.26 -1.79 -0.55
CA LEU A 318 3.68 -0.47 -0.74
C LEU A 318 3.22 -0.34 -2.20
N PHE A 319 1.91 -0.37 -2.41
CA PHE A 319 1.33 -0.39 -3.76
C PHE A 319 1.53 0.92 -4.51
N ASP A 320 1.50 0.84 -5.85
CA ASP A 320 1.60 2.02 -6.72
C ASP A 320 0.52 3.05 -6.37
N PRO A 321 0.84 4.35 -6.33
CA PRO A 321 -0.15 5.40 -6.05
C PRO A 321 -1.36 5.40 -6.98
N ARG A 322 -1.22 4.91 -8.23
CA ARG A 322 -2.32 4.79 -9.20
C ARG A 322 -3.27 3.63 -8.87
N TYR A 323 -2.76 2.52 -8.29
CA TYR A 323 -3.62 1.46 -7.72
C TYR A 323 -4.50 2.02 -6.60
N LEU A 324 -3.91 2.79 -5.69
CA LEU A 324 -4.66 3.42 -4.60
C LEU A 324 -5.67 4.45 -5.12
N PHE A 325 -5.34 5.18 -6.19
CA PHE A 325 -6.30 6.06 -6.87
C PHE A 325 -7.51 5.28 -7.39
N GLU A 326 -7.31 4.09 -7.96
CA GLU A 326 -8.39 3.21 -8.39
C GLU A 326 -9.25 2.75 -7.18
N CYS A 327 -8.64 2.42 -6.04
CA CYS A 327 -9.37 2.13 -4.80
C CYS A 327 -10.20 3.34 -4.35
N ASP A 328 -9.60 4.52 -4.36
CA ASP A 328 -10.24 5.77 -3.93
C ASP A 328 -11.46 6.12 -4.77
N ARG A 329 -11.34 6.05 -6.11
CA ARG A 329 -12.42 6.40 -7.03
C ARG A 329 -13.53 5.36 -7.16
N THR A 330 -13.28 4.11 -6.72
CA THR A 330 -14.27 3.03 -6.77
C THR A 330 -14.93 2.76 -5.43
N GLY A 331 -14.40 3.31 -4.34
CA GLY A 331 -14.87 3.01 -2.99
C GLY A 331 -14.43 1.61 -2.51
N PHE A 332 -13.28 1.15 -2.95
CA PHE A 332 -12.70 -0.11 -2.50
C PHE A 332 -11.87 0.13 -1.25
N ILE A 333 -12.29 -0.40 -0.10
CA ILE A 333 -11.60 -0.17 1.18
C ILE A 333 -10.31 -0.98 1.23
N VAL A 334 -9.26 -0.41 1.84
CA VAL A 334 -7.98 -1.12 1.97
C VAL A 334 -7.37 -0.95 3.36
N TRP A 335 -6.62 -1.96 3.81
CA TRP A 335 -5.64 -1.81 4.85
C TRP A 335 -4.31 -1.44 4.20
N GLY A 336 -3.75 -0.30 4.62
CA GLY A 336 -2.44 0.15 4.18
C GLY A 336 -1.35 -0.58 4.97
N GLU A 337 -0.68 -1.53 4.32
CA GLU A 337 0.43 -2.29 4.90
C GLU A 337 1.79 -1.75 4.45
N TYR A 338 2.82 -2.19 5.16
CA TYR A 338 4.21 -2.00 4.78
C TYR A 338 4.94 -3.35 4.73
N PRO A 339 5.90 -3.56 3.81
CA PRO A 339 6.67 -4.78 3.71
C PRO A 339 7.61 -4.93 4.90
N SER A 340 7.12 -5.53 5.99
CA SER A 340 7.86 -5.64 7.24
C SER A 340 8.76 -6.87 7.32
N TRP A 341 8.50 -7.91 6.52
CA TRP A 341 9.36 -9.08 6.49
C TRP A 341 10.76 -8.74 5.94
N GLY A 342 11.77 -9.50 6.34
CA GLY A 342 13.17 -9.20 6.13
C GLY A 342 13.84 -8.58 7.36
N MET A 343 13.04 -7.98 8.25
CA MET A 343 13.49 -7.36 9.50
C MET A 343 13.79 -8.40 10.59
N GLU A 344 14.78 -8.11 11.41
CA GLU A 344 15.06 -8.83 12.64
C GLU A 344 14.42 -8.10 13.84
N TYR A 345 13.26 -8.59 14.28
CA TYR A 345 12.45 -7.92 15.32
C TYR A 345 13.03 -7.98 16.72
N HIS A 346 14.11 -8.71 16.93
CA HIS A 346 14.89 -8.72 18.18
C HIS A 346 15.96 -7.63 18.21
N ASP A 347 16.31 -7.02 17.07
CA ASP A 347 17.31 -5.97 16.94
C ASP A 347 16.68 -4.58 16.76
N LEU A 348 16.75 -3.77 17.83
CA LEU A 348 16.25 -2.38 17.77
C LEU A 348 17.07 -1.48 16.84
N ALA A 349 18.24 -1.90 16.36
CA ALA A 349 18.99 -1.11 15.37
C ALA A 349 18.23 -0.98 14.04
N GLY A 350 17.49 -2.02 13.62
CA GLY A 350 16.63 -1.99 12.44
C GLY A 350 15.41 -1.06 12.55
N LEU A 351 15.00 -0.75 13.80
CA LEU A 351 13.82 0.09 14.03
C LEU A 351 13.95 1.48 13.40
N GLY A 352 15.15 2.07 13.43
CA GLY A 352 15.39 3.40 12.87
C GLY A 352 15.17 3.46 11.36
N ALA A 353 15.62 2.46 10.61
CA ALA A 353 15.40 2.32 9.17
C ALA A 353 13.90 2.12 8.89
N PHE A 354 13.25 1.18 9.56
CA PHE A 354 11.82 0.90 9.41
C PHE A 354 10.97 2.15 9.64
N LEU A 355 11.17 2.88 10.74
CA LEU A 355 10.38 4.07 11.06
C LEU A 355 10.60 5.20 10.04
N GLY A 356 11.79 5.30 9.45
CA GLY A 356 12.09 6.25 8.37
C GLY A 356 11.23 5.97 7.14
N GLU A 357 11.29 4.75 6.64
CA GLU A 357 10.54 4.30 5.47
C GLU A 357 9.02 4.31 5.73
N TRP A 358 8.58 3.84 6.91
CA TRP A 358 7.17 3.86 7.28
C TRP A 358 6.58 5.28 7.34
N ARG A 359 7.36 6.26 7.82
CA ARG A 359 6.97 7.66 7.78
C ARG A 359 6.73 8.14 6.35
N GLU A 360 7.66 7.86 5.45
CA GLU A 360 7.54 8.25 4.03
C GLU A 360 6.32 7.61 3.36
N ALA A 361 6.07 6.31 3.64
CA ALA A 361 4.90 5.60 3.15
C ALA A 361 3.60 6.25 3.66
N MET A 362 3.50 6.53 4.95
CA MET A 362 2.32 7.19 5.54
C MET A 362 2.14 8.62 5.01
N GLU A 363 3.22 9.38 4.82
CA GLU A 363 3.16 10.74 4.26
C GLU A 363 2.65 10.73 2.82
N ARG A 364 3.11 9.78 2.00
CA ARG A 364 2.62 9.58 0.62
C ARG A 364 1.12 9.28 0.58
N ASP A 365 0.66 8.38 1.46
CA ASP A 365 -0.69 7.81 1.39
C ASP A 365 -1.68 8.43 2.40
N PHE A 366 -1.27 9.46 3.14
CA PHE A 366 -2.10 10.09 4.19
C PHE A 366 -3.50 10.52 3.68
N ASN A 367 -3.57 11.05 2.47
CA ASN A 367 -4.81 11.62 1.93
C ASN A 367 -5.74 10.57 1.28
N ARG A 368 -5.35 9.29 1.22
CA ARG A 368 -6.13 8.22 0.57
C ARG A 368 -7.40 7.90 1.35
N PRO A 369 -8.61 8.18 0.84
CA PRO A 369 -9.84 7.84 1.54
C PRO A 369 -10.09 6.32 1.62
N SER A 370 -9.56 5.54 0.69
CA SER A 370 -9.68 4.08 0.68
C SER A 370 -8.93 3.39 1.83
N ILE A 371 -7.83 3.98 2.31
CA ILE A 371 -7.10 3.44 3.47
C ILE A 371 -7.93 3.70 4.73
N ILE A 372 -8.50 2.62 5.29
CA ILE A 372 -9.36 2.69 6.47
C ILE A 372 -8.65 2.23 7.75
N THR A 373 -7.53 1.53 7.62
CA THR A 373 -6.73 0.98 8.72
C THR A 373 -5.27 0.95 8.29
N TRP A 374 -4.36 1.31 9.19
CA TRP A 374 -2.93 1.11 9.03
C TRP A 374 -2.50 -0.22 9.62
N CYS A 375 -1.62 -0.94 8.91
CA CYS A 375 -1.07 -2.22 9.33
C CYS A 375 0.45 -2.26 9.05
N PRO A 376 1.28 -1.67 9.94
CA PRO A 376 2.71 -1.54 9.69
C PRO A 376 3.46 -2.87 9.68
N LEU A 377 3.02 -3.85 10.47
CA LEU A 377 3.72 -5.12 10.68
C LEU A 377 2.80 -6.29 10.39
N ASN A 378 3.38 -7.38 9.86
CA ASN A 378 2.73 -8.65 9.64
C ASN A 378 3.53 -9.77 10.29
N GLU A 379 2.85 -10.65 11.04
CA GLU A 379 3.40 -11.88 11.59
C GLU A 379 4.79 -11.73 12.24
N VAL A 380 4.86 -10.89 13.26
CA VAL A 380 6.07 -10.73 14.05
C VAL A 380 6.21 -11.92 15.01
N TRP A 381 7.14 -12.80 14.69
CA TRP A 381 7.47 -13.98 15.49
C TRP A 381 8.81 -13.85 16.19
N ASP A 382 9.06 -14.72 17.16
CA ASP A 382 10.43 -14.99 17.63
C ASP A 382 11.23 -15.63 16.49
N ASP A 383 12.54 -15.50 16.54
CA ASP A 383 13.39 -16.15 15.55
C ASP A 383 13.14 -17.67 15.56
N LEU A 384 12.83 -18.22 14.39
CA LEU A 384 12.48 -19.64 14.23
C LEU A 384 13.71 -20.55 14.29
N ASP A 385 14.89 -20.02 13.95
CA ASP A 385 16.16 -20.75 13.91
C ASP A 385 16.88 -20.69 15.27
N ASP A 386 16.71 -19.60 16.02
CA ASP A 386 17.26 -19.44 17.37
C ASP A 386 16.23 -18.87 18.35
N ALA A 387 15.52 -19.75 19.03
CA ALA A 387 14.50 -19.37 20.04
C ALA A 387 15.03 -18.52 21.21
N ARG A 388 16.35 -18.29 21.32
CA ARG A 388 16.95 -17.33 22.26
C ARG A 388 16.82 -15.90 21.76
N LEU A 389 16.61 -15.70 20.46
CA LEU A 389 16.41 -14.41 19.82
C LEU A 389 14.90 -14.13 19.74
N GLY A 390 14.28 -13.91 20.89
CA GLY A 390 12.88 -13.51 20.94
C GLY A 390 12.69 -12.11 20.37
N ARG A 391 11.56 -11.87 19.71
CA ARG A 391 11.19 -10.52 19.28
C ARG A 391 11.21 -9.53 20.44
N ASP A 392 11.54 -8.29 20.17
CA ASP A 392 11.45 -7.24 21.17
C ASP A 392 10.08 -6.52 21.07
N VAL A 393 9.23 -6.70 22.07
CA VAL A 393 7.91 -6.06 22.12
C VAL A 393 7.99 -4.53 22.03
N ARG A 394 9.12 -3.94 22.41
CA ARG A 394 9.34 -2.48 22.30
C ARG A 394 9.42 -2.04 20.84
N PHE A 395 9.86 -2.94 19.93
CA PHE A 395 9.81 -2.68 18.49
C PHE A 395 8.37 -2.47 18.05
N VAL A 396 7.48 -3.39 18.35
CA VAL A 396 6.04 -3.34 18.00
C VAL A 396 5.38 -2.10 18.62
N ASP A 397 5.59 -1.85 19.92
CA ASP A 397 5.01 -0.70 20.63
C ASP A 397 5.49 0.65 20.08
N ALA A 398 6.77 0.73 19.66
CA ALA A 398 7.32 1.94 19.04
C ALA A 398 6.67 2.21 17.68
N VAL A 399 6.53 1.18 16.84
CA VAL A 399 5.90 1.29 15.52
C VAL A 399 4.43 1.70 15.64
N TYR A 400 3.66 1.06 16.53
CA TYR A 400 2.28 1.45 16.81
C TYR A 400 2.17 2.91 17.26
N SER A 401 2.98 3.30 18.27
CA SER A 401 2.95 4.65 18.81
C SER A 401 3.33 5.72 17.78
N PHE A 402 4.30 5.40 16.94
CA PHE A 402 4.72 6.27 15.83
C PHE A 402 3.62 6.43 14.77
N THR A 403 2.96 5.33 14.39
CA THR A 403 1.83 5.34 13.46
C THR A 403 0.71 6.24 13.97
N LYS A 404 0.32 6.09 15.24
CA LYS A 404 -0.73 6.92 15.85
C LYS A 404 -0.32 8.39 16.05
N ALA A 405 0.97 8.67 16.19
CA ALA A 405 1.47 10.05 16.24
C ALA A 405 1.40 10.75 14.87
N LEU A 406 1.61 10.00 13.77
CA LEU A 406 1.51 10.53 12.41
C LEU A 406 0.04 10.65 11.95
N ASP A 407 -0.78 9.67 12.27
CA ASP A 407 -2.20 9.64 11.92
C ASP A 407 -3.08 9.12 13.07
N PRO A 408 -3.63 10.00 13.89
CA PRO A 408 -4.59 9.64 14.94
C PRO A 408 -6.00 9.35 14.40
N THR A 409 -6.29 9.62 13.12
CA THR A 409 -7.64 9.60 12.54
C THR A 409 -8.09 8.21 12.11
N ARG A 410 -7.15 7.30 11.87
CA ARG A 410 -7.41 5.93 11.46
C ARG A 410 -7.05 4.92 12.55
N PRO A 411 -7.76 3.79 12.63
CA PRO A 411 -7.30 2.62 13.38
C PRO A 411 -5.93 2.14 12.91
N CYS A 412 -5.17 1.55 13.83
CA CYS A 412 -3.91 0.86 13.56
C CYS A 412 -3.95 -0.53 14.18
N VAL A 413 -3.70 -1.54 13.35
CA VAL A 413 -3.34 -2.90 13.79
C VAL A 413 -1.84 -2.88 14.01
N ASP A 414 -1.38 -3.15 15.21
CA ASP A 414 0.06 -3.10 15.54
C ASP A 414 0.85 -4.18 14.78
N VAL A 415 0.31 -5.40 14.75
CA VAL A 415 0.81 -6.56 13.97
C VAL A 415 -0.38 -7.32 13.43
N SER A 416 -0.43 -7.59 12.14
CA SER A 416 -1.44 -8.49 11.58
C SER A 416 -1.02 -9.95 11.78
N GLY A 417 -1.83 -10.69 12.52
CA GLY A 417 -1.45 -12.04 12.98
C GLY A 417 -0.21 -12.01 13.89
N GLY A 418 0.35 -13.16 14.20
CA GLY A 418 1.55 -13.20 15.04
C GLY A 418 1.33 -12.65 16.46
N THR A 419 2.39 -12.13 17.08
CA THR A 419 2.32 -11.69 18.48
C THR A 419 2.17 -10.18 18.59
N HIS A 420 1.06 -9.75 19.18
CA HIS A 420 0.77 -8.35 19.46
C HIS A 420 1.72 -7.70 20.48
N GLY A 421 1.82 -6.37 20.42
CA GLY A 421 2.43 -5.53 21.44
C GLY A 421 1.47 -5.20 22.61
N ASN A 422 1.85 -4.19 23.38
CA ASN A 422 1.04 -3.73 24.52
C ASN A 422 -0.21 -2.94 24.12
N ARG A 423 -0.27 -2.44 22.89
CA ARG A 423 -1.35 -1.58 22.37
C ARG A 423 -1.63 -1.88 20.91
N THR A 424 -2.91 -2.05 20.61
CA THR A 424 -3.47 -2.12 19.26
C THR A 424 -4.86 -1.51 19.27
N ASP A 425 -5.33 -1.01 18.13
CA ASP A 425 -6.74 -0.59 17.99
C ASP A 425 -7.64 -1.78 17.58
N VAL A 426 -7.04 -2.87 17.08
CA VAL A 426 -7.73 -4.08 16.61
C VAL A 426 -6.91 -5.30 17.03
N ALA A 427 -7.52 -6.23 17.73
CA ALA A 427 -6.94 -7.56 17.96
C ALA A 427 -7.28 -8.43 16.76
N ASP A 428 -6.31 -8.63 15.90
CA ASP A 428 -6.50 -9.47 14.73
C ASP A 428 -5.72 -10.79 14.86
N PHE A 429 -6.05 -11.74 14.00
CA PHE A 429 -5.38 -13.02 13.99
C PHE A 429 -5.51 -13.72 12.64
N HIS A 430 -4.62 -14.70 12.40
CA HIS A 430 -4.64 -15.59 11.25
C HIS A 430 -5.10 -16.99 11.66
N CYS A 431 -5.89 -17.64 10.82
CA CYS A 431 -6.33 -19.02 11.08
C CYS A 431 -6.55 -19.79 9.78
N TYR A 432 -5.63 -20.67 9.47
CA TYR A 432 -5.66 -21.51 8.26
C TYR A 432 -6.20 -22.93 8.51
N ASP A 433 -6.82 -23.17 9.67
CA ASP A 433 -7.38 -24.45 10.00
C ASP A 433 -8.67 -24.76 9.22
N VAL A 434 -8.98 -26.04 9.07
CA VAL A 434 -10.28 -26.52 8.57
C VAL A 434 -11.44 -26.02 9.43
N PHE A 435 -12.62 -25.92 8.84
CA PHE A 435 -13.79 -25.25 9.42
C PHE A 435 -14.07 -25.58 10.89
N GLU A 436 -14.09 -26.86 11.29
CA GLU A 436 -14.45 -27.22 12.67
C GLU A 436 -13.47 -26.67 13.70
N LYS A 437 -12.19 -26.71 13.36
CA LYS A 437 -11.12 -26.18 14.22
C LYS A 437 -11.09 -24.65 14.19
N LEU A 438 -11.29 -24.05 13.01
CA LEU A 438 -11.45 -22.59 12.89
C LEU A 438 -12.60 -22.11 13.79
N LYS A 439 -13.74 -22.79 13.75
CA LYS A 439 -14.90 -22.46 14.59
C LYS A 439 -14.56 -22.54 16.09
N GLU A 440 -13.89 -23.60 16.54
CA GLU A 440 -13.44 -23.75 17.92
C GLU A 440 -12.54 -22.59 18.35
N ARG A 441 -11.57 -22.20 17.50
CA ARG A 441 -10.65 -21.09 17.76
C ARG A 441 -11.38 -19.75 17.80
N MET A 442 -12.32 -19.52 16.88
CA MET A 442 -13.16 -18.31 16.89
C MET A 442 -13.97 -18.21 18.19
N GLU A 443 -14.59 -19.29 18.64
CA GLU A 443 -15.32 -19.34 19.90
C GLU A 443 -14.38 -19.10 21.12
N GLY A 444 -13.13 -19.58 21.05
CA GLY A 444 -12.08 -19.28 22.01
C GLY A 444 -11.73 -17.78 22.02
N ALA A 445 -11.45 -17.21 20.86
CA ALA A 445 -11.12 -15.78 20.68
C ALA A 445 -12.24 -14.88 21.23
N PHE A 446 -13.51 -15.23 21.02
CA PHE A 446 -14.64 -14.48 21.58
C PHE A 446 -14.72 -14.52 23.13
N ARG A 447 -14.05 -15.49 23.74
CA ARG A 447 -13.87 -15.56 25.20
C ARG A 447 -12.53 -15.00 25.69
N GLY A 448 -11.73 -14.41 24.77
CA GLY A 448 -10.40 -13.86 25.08
C GLY A 448 -9.30 -14.94 25.16
N GLN A 449 -9.50 -16.11 24.57
CA GLN A 449 -8.54 -17.22 24.53
C GLN A 449 -7.82 -17.22 23.17
N PHE A 450 -6.53 -16.86 23.16
CA PHE A 450 -5.71 -16.68 21.96
C PHE A 450 -4.41 -17.52 22.02
N ASP A 451 -4.47 -18.67 22.62
CA ASP A 451 -3.34 -19.58 22.82
C ASP A 451 -2.87 -20.27 21.53
N PHE A 452 -3.71 -20.31 20.52
CA PHE A 452 -3.48 -21.08 19.30
C PHE A 452 -2.48 -20.48 18.31
N MET A 453 -2.20 -19.18 18.39
CA MET A 453 -1.31 -18.48 17.44
C MET A 453 -0.20 -17.69 18.16
N GLN A 454 0.02 -17.93 19.44
CA GLN A 454 0.98 -17.16 20.27
C GLN A 454 0.77 -15.65 20.21
N MET A 455 -0.47 -15.20 19.93
CA MET A 455 -0.82 -13.79 19.81
C MET A 455 -0.51 -12.97 21.06
N TYR A 456 -0.56 -13.63 22.19
CA TYR A 456 -0.23 -13.04 23.49
C TYR A 456 0.67 -14.01 24.26
N ARG A 457 1.82 -13.54 24.74
CA ARG A 457 2.71 -14.34 25.56
C ARG A 457 2.29 -14.32 27.02
N GLU A 458 2.10 -15.48 27.60
CA GLU A 458 1.92 -15.63 29.04
C GLU A 458 3.16 -15.16 29.78
N GLY A 459 2.98 -14.27 30.78
CA GLY A 459 4.05 -13.74 31.62
C GLY A 459 4.68 -12.41 31.17
N GLU A 460 4.41 -11.91 29.97
CA GLU A 460 4.89 -10.59 29.52
C GLU A 460 3.98 -9.43 29.91
N GLY A 461 2.83 -9.69 30.56
CA GLY A 461 1.83 -8.69 30.91
C GLY A 461 1.03 -8.14 29.73
N ILE A 462 1.21 -8.75 28.56
CA ILE A 462 0.50 -8.44 27.33
C ILE A 462 -0.69 -9.39 27.22
N GLY A 463 -1.87 -8.86 26.96
CA GLY A 463 -3.08 -9.66 26.83
C GLY A 463 -4.21 -8.90 26.16
N TYR A 464 -5.20 -9.66 25.70
CA TYR A 464 -6.42 -9.11 25.11
C TYR A 464 -7.18 -8.26 26.13
N LYS A 465 -7.50 -7.03 25.78
CA LYS A 465 -8.18 -6.04 26.65
C LYS A 465 -9.60 -5.72 26.20
N GLY A 466 -10.12 -6.51 25.23
CA GLY A 466 -11.46 -6.30 24.70
C GLY A 466 -11.49 -5.49 23.40
N GLU A 467 -10.38 -5.37 22.70
CA GLU A 467 -10.28 -4.72 21.39
C GLU A 467 -11.26 -5.35 20.38
N PRO A 468 -11.67 -4.62 19.33
CA PRO A 468 -12.38 -5.21 18.19
C PRO A 468 -11.61 -6.39 17.58
N LEU A 469 -12.33 -7.40 17.13
CA LEU A 469 -11.73 -8.61 16.54
C LEU A 469 -11.83 -8.61 15.04
N ASN A 470 -10.74 -9.00 14.36
CA ASN A 470 -10.69 -9.22 12.92
C ASN A 470 -9.93 -10.51 12.60
N LEU A 471 -10.43 -11.31 11.66
CA LEU A 471 -9.72 -12.48 11.12
C LEU A 471 -9.00 -12.05 9.85
N SER A 472 -7.79 -11.53 9.99
CA SER A 472 -7.06 -10.86 8.91
C SER A 472 -6.37 -11.80 7.92
N GLU A 473 -6.37 -13.12 8.18
CA GLU A 473 -6.08 -14.15 7.19
C GLU A 473 -6.79 -15.47 7.51
N PHE A 474 -7.42 -16.06 6.49
CA PHE A 474 -7.97 -17.40 6.53
C PHE A 474 -8.08 -17.99 5.12
N GLY A 475 -8.28 -19.27 5.03
CA GLY A 475 -8.43 -19.99 3.76
C GLY A 475 -7.10 -20.54 3.28
N GLY A 476 -6.48 -19.96 2.26
CA GLY A 476 -5.20 -20.43 1.72
C GLY A 476 -5.29 -21.84 1.12
N VAL A 477 -6.47 -22.24 0.63
CA VAL A 477 -6.76 -23.60 0.14
C VAL A 477 -6.42 -23.68 -1.35
N SER A 478 -5.54 -24.63 -1.72
CA SER A 478 -5.28 -24.96 -3.12
C SER A 478 -6.46 -25.75 -3.71
N ALA A 479 -6.84 -25.40 -4.94
CA ALA A 479 -7.89 -26.12 -5.70
C ALA A 479 -7.37 -27.40 -6.39
N GLY A 480 -6.17 -27.88 -6.03
CA GLY A 480 -5.46 -29.00 -6.65
C GLY A 480 -4.34 -28.54 -7.59
N GLY A 481 -3.47 -29.46 -7.98
CA GLY A 481 -2.26 -29.19 -8.78
C GLY A 481 -0.97 -29.37 -7.98
N ASP A 482 0.17 -29.00 -8.59
CA ASP A 482 1.50 -29.12 -7.97
C ASP A 482 1.89 -27.89 -7.13
N GLY A 483 0.98 -26.90 -7.02
CA GLY A 483 1.22 -25.66 -6.29
C GLY A 483 1.03 -25.78 -4.79
N TRP A 484 1.64 -24.85 -4.06
CA TRP A 484 1.56 -24.81 -2.62
C TRP A 484 0.29 -24.09 -2.12
N GLY A 485 -0.25 -24.57 -1.03
CA GLY A 485 -1.31 -23.97 -0.24
C GLY A 485 -1.31 -24.58 1.16
N TYR A 486 -1.96 -23.93 2.13
CA TYR A 486 -2.06 -24.45 3.51
C TYR A 486 -2.85 -25.75 3.59
N GLU A 487 -3.85 -25.90 2.72
CA GLU A 487 -4.69 -27.08 2.55
C GLU A 487 -4.95 -27.32 1.06
N THR A 488 -5.44 -28.50 0.71
CA THR A 488 -5.80 -28.87 -0.68
C THR A 488 -7.21 -29.43 -0.74
N ALA A 489 -8.07 -28.84 -1.54
CA ALA A 489 -9.41 -29.36 -1.79
C ALA A 489 -9.37 -30.52 -2.80
N GLY A 490 -10.15 -31.56 -2.56
CA GLY A 490 -10.25 -32.71 -3.46
C GLY A 490 -11.05 -32.45 -4.74
N SER A 491 -11.86 -31.38 -4.77
CA SER A 491 -12.67 -30.97 -5.93
C SER A 491 -13.13 -29.51 -5.79
N GLU A 492 -13.57 -28.92 -6.91
CA GLU A 492 -14.21 -27.59 -6.91
C GLU A 492 -15.44 -27.55 -5.98
N GLU A 493 -16.31 -28.56 -6.05
CA GLU A 493 -17.52 -28.59 -5.21
C GLU A 493 -17.18 -28.62 -3.71
N GLN A 494 -16.16 -29.37 -3.31
CA GLN A 494 -15.70 -29.38 -1.93
C GLN A 494 -15.16 -28.01 -1.51
N PHE A 495 -14.30 -27.40 -2.35
CA PHE A 495 -13.75 -26.07 -2.09
C PHE A 495 -14.88 -25.06 -1.87
N VAL A 496 -15.81 -24.96 -2.82
CA VAL A 496 -16.90 -23.98 -2.79
C VAL A 496 -17.82 -24.23 -1.59
N ALA A 497 -18.15 -25.49 -1.27
CA ALA A 497 -19.00 -25.81 -0.14
C ALA A 497 -18.33 -25.45 1.21
N ASP A 498 -17.04 -25.73 1.37
CA ASP A 498 -16.28 -25.39 2.57
C ASP A 498 -16.08 -23.88 2.70
N TYR A 499 -15.82 -23.18 1.58
CA TYR A 499 -15.77 -21.72 1.53
C TYR A 499 -17.10 -21.09 1.98
N GLU A 500 -18.22 -21.50 1.38
CA GLU A 500 -19.55 -20.99 1.74
C GLU A 500 -19.85 -21.20 3.23
N ARG A 501 -19.57 -22.40 3.74
CA ARG A 501 -19.81 -22.76 5.15
C ARG A 501 -18.99 -21.86 6.07
N THR A 502 -17.72 -21.67 5.77
CA THR A 502 -16.79 -20.85 6.56
C THR A 502 -17.21 -19.38 6.55
N VAL A 503 -17.42 -18.81 5.38
CA VAL A 503 -17.77 -17.38 5.25
C VAL A 503 -19.12 -17.08 5.90
N ARG A 504 -20.15 -17.93 5.71
CA ARG A 504 -21.45 -17.75 6.37
C ARG A 504 -21.35 -17.81 7.89
N TYR A 505 -20.51 -18.69 8.43
CA TYR A 505 -20.23 -18.72 9.86
C TYR A 505 -19.58 -17.43 10.33
N LEU A 506 -18.50 -16.97 9.66
CA LEU A 506 -17.80 -15.73 10.02
C LEU A 506 -18.75 -14.53 9.98
N LEU A 507 -19.57 -14.39 8.96
CA LEU A 507 -20.57 -13.32 8.85
C LEU A 507 -21.66 -13.38 9.94
N SER A 508 -21.91 -14.56 10.50
CA SER A 508 -22.87 -14.75 11.62
C SER A 508 -22.29 -14.31 12.98
N CYS A 509 -20.99 -14.12 13.09
CA CYS A 509 -20.31 -13.78 14.33
C CYS A 509 -20.43 -12.29 14.66
N GLY A 510 -21.32 -11.91 15.57
CA GLY A 510 -21.56 -10.52 15.96
C GLY A 510 -20.42 -9.82 16.72
N GLN A 511 -19.33 -10.53 17.01
CA GLN A 511 -18.13 -9.97 17.66
C GLN A 511 -16.96 -9.77 16.66
N LEU A 512 -17.13 -10.20 15.40
CA LEU A 512 -16.13 -10.07 14.35
C LEU A 512 -16.45 -8.86 13.50
N SER A 513 -15.47 -7.98 13.26
CA SER A 513 -15.63 -6.76 12.46
C SER A 513 -15.23 -6.93 10.99
N GLY A 514 -14.55 -8.02 10.66
CA GLY A 514 -14.12 -8.31 9.29
C GLY A 514 -13.33 -9.59 9.19
N PHE A 515 -13.11 -9.98 7.95
CA PHE A 515 -12.20 -11.07 7.58
C PHE A 515 -11.38 -10.67 6.35
N CYS A 516 -10.26 -11.38 6.13
CA CYS A 516 -9.50 -11.33 4.89
C CYS A 516 -9.20 -12.75 4.39
N TYR A 517 -9.65 -13.05 3.18
CA TYR A 517 -9.42 -14.35 2.54
C TYR A 517 -8.07 -14.40 1.85
N THR A 518 -7.26 -15.42 2.06
CA THR A 518 -5.99 -15.68 1.38
C THR A 518 -6.22 -16.68 0.24
N GLN A 519 -6.15 -16.24 -1.08
CA GLN A 519 -5.86 -14.91 -1.53
C GLN A 519 -6.61 -14.60 -2.84
N LEU A 520 -6.41 -13.41 -3.42
CA LEU A 520 -7.12 -13.01 -4.63
C LEU A 520 -6.70 -13.86 -5.84
N TYR A 521 -5.42 -13.94 -6.12
CA TYR A 521 -4.86 -14.70 -7.24
C TYR A 521 -3.59 -15.45 -6.82
N ASP A 522 -3.27 -16.49 -7.57
CA ASP A 522 -2.03 -17.24 -7.38
C ASP A 522 -0.80 -16.34 -7.60
N VAL A 523 0.27 -16.60 -6.87
CA VAL A 523 1.56 -15.96 -7.09
C VAL A 523 2.64 -17.05 -7.19
N GLU A 524 3.21 -17.21 -8.38
CA GLU A 524 4.26 -18.20 -8.67
C GLU A 524 3.85 -19.61 -8.17
N GLN A 525 4.58 -20.19 -7.19
CA GLN A 525 4.30 -21.50 -6.62
C GLN A 525 3.15 -21.51 -5.60
N GLU A 526 2.75 -20.38 -5.06
CA GLU A 526 1.61 -20.27 -4.13
C GLU A 526 0.31 -20.21 -4.92
N GLN A 527 -0.42 -21.36 -4.96
CA GLN A 527 -1.58 -21.56 -5.83
C GLN A 527 -2.88 -21.74 -5.05
N ASN A 528 -3.15 -20.83 -4.14
CA ASN A 528 -4.34 -20.79 -3.28
C ASN A 528 -5.29 -19.60 -3.57
N GLY A 529 -5.05 -18.87 -4.66
CA GLY A 529 -5.91 -17.78 -5.12
C GLY A 529 -7.27 -18.25 -5.67
N LEU A 530 -8.23 -17.34 -5.73
CA LEU A 530 -9.49 -17.53 -6.46
C LEU A 530 -9.30 -17.42 -7.99
N TYR A 531 -8.27 -16.72 -8.38
CA TYR A 531 -7.85 -16.54 -9.78
C TYR A 531 -6.45 -17.10 -9.96
N THR A 532 -6.11 -17.47 -11.20
CA THR A 532 -4.73 -17.83 -11.55
C THR A 532 -3.81 -16.61 -11.47
N TYR A 533 -2.50 -16.81 -11.54
CA TYR A 533 -1.52 -15.72 -11.61
C TYR A 533 -1.78 -14.79 -12.82
N GLY A 534 -2.26 -15.33 -13.93
CA GLY A 534 -2.71 -14.58 -15.12
C GLY A 534 -4.15 -14.02 -15.02
N ARG A 535 -4.73 -13.90 -13.81
CA ARG A 535 -6.06 -13.31 -13.52
C ARG A 535 -7.25 -14.03 -14.17
N LYS A 536 -7.15 -15.32 -14.45
CA LYS A 536 -8.27 -16.12 -14.95
C LYS A 536 -8.98 -16.80 -13.78
N PRO A 537 -10.31 -16.88 -13.77
CA PRO A 537 -11.04 -17.64 -12.74
C PRO A 537 -10.56 -19.07 -12.66
N LYS A 538 -10.37 -19.61 -11.47
CA LYS A 538 -10.01 -21.02 -11.24
C LYS A 538 -11.21 -21.93 -11.11
N PHE A 539 -12.38 -21.37 -10.87
CA PHE A 539 -13.62 -22.06 -10.66
C PHE A 539 -14.61 -21.79 -11.80
N SER A 540 -15.59 -22.66 -11.97
CA SER A 540 -16.70 -22.48 -12.90
C SER A 540 -17.48 -21.19 -12.60
N GLU A 541 -18.28 -20.72 -13.57
CA GLU A 541 -19.19 -19.57 -13.35
C GLU A 541 -20.10 -19.80 -12.13
N GLU A 542 -20.59 -21.02 -11.96
CA GLU A 542 -21.43 -21.39 -10.82
C GLU A 542 -20.64 -21.34 -9.50
N GLY A 543 -19.43 -21.87 -9.47
CA GLY A 543 -18.53 -21.79 -8.32
C GLY A 543 -18.25 -20.35 -7.91
N MET A 544 -17.85 -19.49 -8.86
CA MET A 544 -17.61 -18.06 -8.61
C MET A 544 -18.88 -17.33 -8.16
N ARG A 545 -20.03 -17.65 -8.72
CA ARG A 545 -21.31 -17.09 -8.29
C ARG A 545 -21.65 -17.43 -6.84
N ARG A 546 -21.38 -18.66 -6.43
CA ARG A 546 -21.60 -19.13 -5.04
C ARG A 546 -20.64 -18.47 -4.06
N ILE A 547 -19.36 -18.35 -4.40
CA ILE A 547 -18.35 -17.60 -3.62
C ILE A 547 -18.81 -16.16 -3.42
N ARG A 548 -19.19 -15.48 -4.50
CA ARG A 548 -19.72 -14.12 -4.44
C ARG A 548 -20.93 -14.01 -3.52
N ALA A 549 -21.92 -14.89 -3.69
CA ALA A 549 -23.13 -14.87 -2.88
C ALA A 549 -22.86 -15.14 -1.37
N ALA A 550 -21.83 -15.91 -1.05
CA ALA A 550 -21.37 -16.09 0.33
C ALA A 550 -20.78 -14.79 0.89
N ASN A 551 -19.89 -14.14 0.15
CA ASN A 551 -19.25 -12.88 0.58
C ASN A 551 -20.25 -11.72 0.72
N GLU A 552 -21.22 -11.60 -0.20
CA GLU A 552 -22.25 -10.54 -0.19
C GLU A 552 -23.36 -10.78 0.85
N ALA A 553 -23.37 -11.92 1.55
CA ALA A 553 -24.38 -12.20 2.56
C ALA A 553 -24.28 -11.18 3.73
N PRO A 554 -25.45 -10.79 4.34
CA PRO A 554 -25.46 -9.82 5.44
C PRO A 554 -24.70 -10.32 6.66
N ALA A 555 -23.83 -9.50 7.22
CA ALA A 555 -23.13 -9.78 8.47
C ALA A 555 -23.99 -9.44 9.70
N ALA A 556 -23.71 -10.12 10.82
CA ALA A 556 -24.44 -9.90 12.06
C ALA A 556 -24.30 -8.46 12.60
N ILE A 557 -23.12 -7.86 12.43
CA ILE A 557 -22.87 -6.47 12.89
C ILE A 557 -23.54 -5.40 12.02
N GLU A 558 -24.04 -5.75 10.84
CA GLU A 558 -24.70 -4.83 9.88
C GLU A 558 -26.24 -4.83 10.08
N LYS A 559 -26.77 -5.69 10.95
CA LYS A 559 -28.20 -5.78 11.30
C LYS A 559 -28.51 -4.89 12.49
#